data_2d0941410b5575ddc5858319b39e4f4e
#
_entry.id   2d0941410b5575ddc5858319b39e4f4e
#
_cell.length_a   1.000
_cell.length_b   1.000
_cell.length_c   1.000
_cell.angle_alpha   90.00
_cell.angle_beta   90.00
_cell.angle_gamma   90.00
#
_symmetry.space_group_name_H-M   'P 1'
#
loop_
_entity.id
_entity.type
_entity.pdbx_description
1 polymer ?
#
loop_
_entity_poly.entity_id
_entity_poly.type
_entity_poly.pdbx_seq_one_letter_code
_entity_poly.pdbx_strand_id
1 'polypeptide(L)'
;MRDAANPRTKGTLFRKMSDISLEPVLTTNQDRTTSCYNCVVTNSLMRWRIAVSAVIGFASGAFCWFLMVRLHQRAADFGWALHLADRLLAGQNPYDTPLEQYPLTAALFAFPFLRLQPELAAALFWGISSALLAFGLTQNGYTKLLIFLAYPYWAGILTVQWSPIIFASAFFPLLLPLTMAKPQVGLPIFVTRLSRRGLIGCVAVGIISLAIMPNWPLRWLEQARNYEHFFPILVLPGPLLALALLRYRDRNAWLLFTSALMPQRWFFDSFTLWLIPQSRREIIWTVFFSWAAGIWRWYHTPTSFTQVGRCTVLTIYLPMLAVLLLRMRRKNISASPATGCPAPV
;
A
#
# COMPACT_ATOMS: atom_id res chain seq x y z
N MET A 1 2.87 51.13 41.43
CA MET A 1 4.24 51.06 41.97
C MET A 1 5.07 50.32 40.96
N ARG A 2 5.75 51.09 40.17
CA ARG A 2 7.20 51.25 39.92
C ARG A 2 7.77 50.03 39.22
N ASP A 3 8.00 50.21 37.92
CA ASP A 3 9.22 50.71 37.24
C ASP A 3 10.37 49.70 37.32
N ALA A 4 10.83 49.20 36.17
CA ALA A 4 12.03 49.69 35.52
C ALA A 4 12.30 49.02 34.20
N ALA A 5 12.26 49.82 33.17
CA ALA A 5 12.87 49.61 31.86
C ALA A 5 14.39 49.62 31.95
N ASN A 6 15.09 48.89 31.11
CA ASN A 6 16.39 49.33 30.64
C ASN A 6 16.67 48.90 29.17
N PRO A 7 17.13 49.83 28.35
CA PRO A 7 17.27 49.68 26.93
C PRO A 7 18.76 49.62 26.50
N ARG A 8 18.98 49.34 25.22
CA ARG A 8 20.14 49.65 24.38
C ARG A 8 21.37 48.71 24.40
N THR A 9 21.59 48.11 23.23
CA THR A 9 22.80 48.48 22.49
C THR A 9 22.59 48.33 20.99
N LYS A 10 22.51 49.51 20.34
CA LYS A 10 22.78 49.71 18.92
C LYS A 10 24.29 49.76 18.70
N GLY A 11 24.69 49.29 17.53
CA GLY A 11 26.04 49.57 16.96
C GLY A 11 26.69 48.23 16.59
N THR A 12 27.02 47.94 15.37
CA THR A 12 27.74 48.73 14.38
C THR A 12 27.52 48.11 13.00
N LEU A 13 26.95 48.94 12.16
CA LEU A 13 26.96 48.81 10.71
C LEU A 13 28.28 49.37 10.18
N PHE A 14 28.71 48.85 9.01
CA PHE A 14 29.78 49.40 8.15
C PHE A 14 31.24 49.06 8.51
N ARG A 15 31.76 48.06 7.82
CA ARG A 15 33.00 48.17 6.98
C ARG A 15 33.45 46.79 6.45
N LYS A 16 33.26 46.54 5.18
CA LYS A 16 34.32 46.18 4.22
C LYS A 16 33.69 45.76 2.89
N MET A 17 33.41 46.79 2.10
CA MET A 17 33.41 46.65 0.64
C MET A 17 34.82 47.07 0.20
N SER A 18 35.66 46.14 -0.13
CA SER A 18 36.82 46.27 -1.00
C SER A 18 37.54 44.92 -0.97
N ASP A 19 37.32 44.16 -2.00
CA ASP A 19 38.22 43.22 -2.66
C ASP A 19 37.39 42.27 -3.51
N ILE A 20 36.80 42.84 -4.58
CA ILE A 20 36.29 42.04 -5.71
C ILE A 20 37.56 41.77 -6.56
N SER A 21 38.27 40.71 -6.23
CA SER A 21 39.15 40.04 -7.16
C SER A 21 38.31 39.30 -8.17
N LEU A 22 38.21 39.86 -9.38
CA LEU A 22 37.71 39.15 -10.57
C LEU A 22 38.70 38.02 -10.91
N GLU A 23 38.52 36.85 -10.25
CA GLU A 23 39.09 35.63 -10.80
C GLU A 23 38.21 35.23 -12.01
N PRO A 24 38.81 34.95 -13.18
CA PRO A 24 38.05 34.40 -14.32
C PRO A 24 37.51 33.03 -13.92
N VAL A 25 36.17 32.93 -13.82
CA VAL A 25 35.47 31.66 -13.68
C VAL A 25 35.79 30.86 -14.94
N LEU A 26 36.88 30.09 -14.90
CA LEU A 26 37.06 28.94 -15.76
C LEU A 26 36.02 27.90 -15.35
N THR A 27 34.79 28.07 -15.86
CA THR A 27 33.78 27.00 -15.84
C THR A 27 34.34 25.84 -16.64
N THR A 28 34.96 24.96 -15.95
CA THR A 28 35.58 23.76 -16.50
C THR A 28 34.46 22.94 -17.21
N ASN A 29 34.73 22.50 -18.43
CA ASN A 29 33.88 21.58 -19.21
C ASN A 29 33.49 20.30 -18.46
N GLN A 30 34.01 20.08 -17.28
CA GLN A 30 33.78 18.95 -16.41
C GLN A 30 32.35 18.95 -15.80
N ASP A 31 31.75 20.12 -15.50
CA ASP A 31 30.40 20.22 -14.93
C ASP A 31 29.31 19.93 -15.97
N ARG A 32 29.56 20.25 -17.24
CA ARG A 32 28.61 19.93 -18.32
C ARG A 32 28.58 18.45 -18.66
N THR A 33 29.71 17.77 -18.63
CA THR A 33 29.81 16.33 -18.92
C THR A 33 29.19 15.48 -17.79
N THR A 34 29.41 15.84 -16.53
CA THR A 34 28.76 15.18 -15.38
C THR A 34 27.24 15.40 -15.35
N SER A 35 26.76 16.59 -15.70
CA SER A 35 25.31 16.88 -15.76
C SER A 35 24.63 16.08 -16.89
N CYS A 36 25.23 15.98 -18.07
CA CYS A 36 24.73 15.17 -19.17
C CYS A 36 24.75 13.67 -18.86
N TYR A 37 25.82 13.17 -18.24
CA TYR A 37 25.94 11.76 -17.86
C TYR A 37 24.87 11.36 -16.85
N ASN A 38 24.66 12.16 -15.82
CA ASN A 38 23.61 11.94 -14.81
C ASN A 38 22.21 11.98 -15.44
N CYS A 39 21.94 12.84 -16.40
CA CYS A 39 20.67 12.92 -17.09
C CYS A 39 20.42 11.67 -17.96
N VAL A 40 21.43 11.18 -18.66
CA VAL A 40 21.33 9.96 -19.49
C VAL A 40 21.11 8.71 -18.63
N VAL A 41 21.85 8.59 -17.52
CA VAL A 41 21.72 7.45 -16.59
C VAL A 41 20.35 7.43 -15.92
N THR A 42 19.83 8.58 -15.46
CA THR A 42 18.49 8.66 -14.85
C THR A 42 17.37 8.32 -15.84
N ASN A 43 17.50 8.77 -17.10
CA ASN A 43 16.53 8.44 -18.16
C ASN A 43 16.55 6.95 -18.51
N SER A 44 17.71 6.32 -18.55
CA SER A 44 17.86 4.89 -18.79
C SER A 44 17.21 4.06 -17.68
N LEU A 45 17.48 4.39 -16.42
CA LEU A 45 16.85 3.71 -15.26
C LEU A 45 15.32 3.84 -15.26
N MET A 46 14.81 5.02 -15.60
CA MET A 46 13.36 5.24 -15.70
C MET A 46 12.72 4.39 -16.79
N ARG A 47 13.33 4.31 -17.98
CA ARG A 47 12.86 3.46 -19.09
C ARG A 47 12.80 1.99 -18.68
N TRP A 48 13.84 1.48 -18.01
CA TRP A 48 13.85 0.11 -17.51
C TRP A 48 12.77 -0.14 -16.45
N ARG A 49 12.52 0.78 -15.54
CA ARG A 49 11.43 0.66 -14.58
C ARG A 49 10.07 0.60 -15.27
N ILE A 50 9.82 1.46 -16.26
CA ILE A 50 8.59 1.44 -17.06
C ILE A 50 8.45 0.12 -17.78
N ALA A 51 9.49 -0.34 -18.48
CA ALA A 51 9.46 -1.59 -19.23
C ALA A 51 9.17 -2.81 -18.34
N VAL A 52 9.88 -2.94 -17.22
CA VAL A 52 9.66 -4.04 -16.25
C VAL A 52 8.24 -3.99 -15.68
N SER A 53 7.74 -2.81 -15.33
CA SER A 53 6.39 -2.65 -14.81
C SER A 53 5.31 -2.98 -15.84
N ALA A 54 5.52 -2.58 -17.10
CA ALA A 54 4.64 -2.91 -18.21
C ALA A 54 4.61 -4.42 -18.46
N VAL A 55 5.77 -5.08 -18.44
CA VAL A 55 5.86 -6.55 -18.61
C VAL A 55 5.13 -7.27 -17.49
N ILE A 56 5.33 -6.87 -16.22
CA ILE A 56 4.63 -7.47 -15.07
C ILE A 56 3.12 -7.23 -15.20
N GLY A 57 2.71 -6.01 -15.54
CA GLY A 57 1.29 -5.70 -15.72
C GLY A 57 0.66 -6.51 -16.85
N PHE A 58 1.31 -6.58 -18.00
CA PHE A 58 0.84 -7.38 -19.13
C PHE A 58 0.76 -8.88 -18.79
N ALA A 59 1.81 -9.45 -18.22
CA ALA A 59 1.82 -10.85 -17.82
C ALA A 59 0.73 -11.16 -16.79
N SER A 60 0.55 -10.29 -15.80
CA SER A 60 -0.49 -10.42 -14.77
C SER A 60 -1.90 -10.30 -15.36
N GLY A 61 -2.13 -9.34 -16.28
CA GLY A 61 -3.39 -9.17 -16.97
C GLY A 61 -3.71 -10.35 -17.90
N ALA A 62 -2.72 -10.80 -18.68
CA ALA A 62 -2.87 -11.96 -19.58
C ALA A 62 -3.18 -13.25 -18.78
N PHE A 63 -2.51 -13.44 -17.65
CA PHE A 63 -2.79 -14.59 -16.78
C PHE A 63 -4.17 -14.48 -16.14
N CYS A 64 -4.59 -13.29 -15.68
CA CYS A 64 -5.94 -13.05 -15.19
C CYS A 64 -6.99 -13.38 -16.28
N TRP A 65 -6.79 -12.88 -17.50
CA TRP A 65 -7.67 -13.18 -18.63
C TRP A 65 -7.75 -14.67 -18.92
N PHE A 66 -6.60 -15.38 -18.90
CA PHE A 66 -6.56 -16.83 -19.06
C PHE A 66 -7.40 -17.55 -17.99
N LEU A 67 -7.28 -17.15 -16.71
CA LEU A 67 -8.09 -17.72 -15.62
C LEU A 67 -9.58 -17.50 -15.83
N MET A 68 -9.98 -16.29 -16.25
CA MET A 68 -11.39 -15.95 -16.46
C MET A 68 -11.98 -16.74 -17.64
N VAL A 69 -11.28 -16.78 -18.78
CA VAL A 69 -11.81 -17.37 -20.03
C VAL A 69 -11.66 -18.90 -20.05
N ARG A 70 -10.49 -19.43 -19.62
CA ARG A 70 -10.21 -20.86 -19.75
C ARG A 70 -10.62 -21.68 -18.54
N LEU A 71 -10.51 -21.11 -17.34
CA LEU A 71 -10.87 -21.79 -16.10
C LEU A 71 -12.22 -21.34 -15.55
N HIS A 72 -12.93 -20.48 -16.29
CA HIS A 72 -14.26 -19.96 -15.92
C HIS A 72 -14.31 -19.39 -14.50
N GLN A 73 -13.18 -18.82 -14.04
CA GLN A 73 -13.14 -18.10 -12.77
C GLN A 73 -14.00 -16.84 -12.84
N ARG A 74 -14.57 -16.44 -11.72
CA ARG A 74 -15.35 -15.20 -11.64
C ARG A 74 -14.54 -14.12 -10.99
N ALA A 75 -14.53 -12.93 -11.60
CA ALA A 75 -13.93 -11.72 -11.04
C ALA A 75 -14.78 -11.21 -9.85
N ALA A 76 -14.92 -12.02 -8.80
CA ALA A 76 -15.92 -11.80 -7.77
C ALA A 76 -15.83 -10.39 -7.14
N ASP A 77 -14.67 -9.98 -6.65
CA ASP A 77 -14.55 -8.69 -5.95
C ASP A 77 -14.63 -7.47 -6.88
N PHE A 78 -13.95 -7.50 -8.02
CA PHE A 78 -14.05 -6.42 -9.00
C PHE A 78 -15.41 -6.44 -9.72
N GLY A 79 -15.98 -7.64 -9.95
CA GLY A 79 -17.29 -7.82 -10.54
C GLY A 79 -18.41 -7.18 -9.72
N TRP A 80 -18.32 -7.21 -8.38
CA TRP A 80 -19.27 -6.50 -7.51
C TRP A 80 -19.23 -4.99 -7.76
N ALA A 81 -18.06 -4.38 -7.89
CA ALA A 81 -17.95 -2.96 -8.18
C ALA A 81 -18.51 -2.59 -9.57
N LEU A 82 -18.31 -3.45 -10.57
CA LEU A 82 -18.90 -3.28 -11.89
C LEU A 82 -20.43 -3.39 -11.83
N HIS A 83 -20.96 -4.38 -11.13
CA HIS A 83 -22.40 -4.54 -10.97
C HIS A 83 -23.04 -3.34 -10.27
N LEU A 84 -22.40 -2.85 -9.21
CA LEU A 84 -22.84 -1.67 -8.48
C LEU A 84 -22.86 -0.42 -9.39
N ALA A 85 -21.83 -0.27 -10.23
CA ALA A 85 -21.75 0.83 -11.20
C ALA A 85 -22.82 0.71 -12.32
N ASP A 86 -23.08 -0.50 -12.81
CA ASP A 86 -24.11 -0.76 -13.82
C ASP A 86 -25.52 -0.40 -13.32
N ARG A 87 -25.85 -0.81 -12.10
CA ARG A 87 -27.13 -0.45 -11.46
C ARG A 87 -27.30 1.05 -11.28
N LEU A 88 -26.22 1.77 -10.91
CA LEU A 88 -26.26 3.22 -10.82
C LEU A 88 -26.58 3.87 -12.18
N LEU A 89 -25.98 3.38 -13.27
CA LEU A 89 -26.27 3.88 -14.61
C LEU A 89 -27.70 3.58 -15.04
N ALA A 90 -28.25 2.44 -14.61
CA ALA A 90 -29.64 2.08 -14.84
C ALA A 90 -30.65 2.89 -13.97
N GLY A 91 -30.18 3.84 -13.15
CA GLY A 91 -31.02 4.61 -12.24
C GLY A 91 -31.60 3.79 -11.08
N GLN A 92 -31.05 2.61 -10.83
CA GLN A 92 -31.47 1.73 -9.74
C GLN A 92 -30.64 1.99 -8.49
N ASN A 93 -31.26 1.83 -7.30
CA ASN A 93 -30.50 1.82 -6.07
C ASN A 93 -29.74 0.49 -5.93
N PRO A 94 -28.38 0.50 -5.94
CA PRO A 94 -27.61 -0.74 -5.88
C PRO A 94 -27.77 -1.49 -4.54
N TYR A 95 -28.12 -0.81 -3.45
CA TYR A 95 -28.26 -1.41 -2.11
C TYR A 95 -29.65 -2.03 -1.84
N ASP A 96 -30.56 -2.00 -2.80
CA ASP A 96 -31.86 -2.70 -2.68
C ASP A 96 -31.74 -4.21 -2.92
N THR A 97 -30.58 -4.66 -3.45
CA THR A 97 -30.27 -6.09 -3.57
C THR A 97 -29.49 -6.55 -2.32
N PRO A 98 -29.89 -7.65 -1.68
CA PRO A 98 -29.06 -8.25 -0.66
C PRO A 98 -27.71 -8.68 -1.27
N LEU A 99 -26.62 -8.46 -0.53
CA LEU A 99 -25.24 -8.81 -0.89
C LEU A 99 -24.36 -7.71 -1.51
N GLU A 100 -24.83 -6.46 -1.68
CA GLU A 100 -23.97 -5.36 -2.11
C GLU A 100 -23.05 -4.90 -0.96
N GLN A 101 -21.87 -5.51 -0.91
CA GLN A 101 -20.93 -5.36 0.21
C GLN A 101 -19.87 -4.26 -0.03
N TYR A 102 -19.88 -3.65 -1.22
CA TYR A 102 -18.92 -2.61 -1.58
C TYR A 102 -19.49 -1.20 -1.34
N PRO A 103 -18.66 -0.25 -0.89
CA PRO A 103 -19.05 1.15 -0.82
C PRO A 103 -19.25 1.73 -2.21
N LEU A 104 -20.10 2.75 -2.34
CA LEU A 104 -20.39 3.41 -3.62
C LEU A 104 -19.14 3.93 -4.32
N THR A 105 -18.12 4.29 -3.55
CA THR A 105 -16.82 4.73 -4.07
C THR A 105 -16.13 3.67 -4.93
N ALA A 106 -16.36 2.37 -4.71
CA ALA A 106 -15.84 1.32 -5.56
C ALA A 106 -16.42 1.39 -6.98
N ALA A 107 -17.72 1.68 -7.10
CA ALA A 107 -18.37 1.86 -8.39
C ALA A 107 -17.73 2.99 -9.20
N LEU A 108 -17.40 4.12 -8.57
CA LEU A 108 -16.78 5.26 -9.25
C LEU A 108 -15.47 4.88 -9.95
N PHE A 109 -14.68 3.99 -9.34
CA PHE A 109 -13.44 3.50 -9.94
C PHE A 109 -13.65 2.38 -10.96
N ALA A 110 -14.80 1.70 -10.92
CA ALA A 110 -15.16 0.65 -11.88
C ALA A 110 -15.78 1.23 -13.18
N PHE A 111 -16.32 2.44 -13.15
CA PHE A 111 -16.96 3.09 -14.31
C PHE A 111 -16.17 3.00 -15.63
N PRO A 112 -14.85 3.24 -15.66
CA PRO A 112 -14.09 3.18 -16.91
C PRO A 112 -14.13 1.80 -17.60
N PHE A 113 -14.48 0.76 -16.87
CA PHE A 113 -14.47 -0.63 -17.33
C PHE A 113 -15.85 -1.17 -17.73
N LEU A 114 -16.93 -0.43 -17.48
CA LEU A 114 -18.32 -0.92 -17.64
C LEU A 114 -18.69 -1.38 -19.06
N ARG A 115 -18.12 -0.75 -20.08
CA ARG A 115 -18.40 -1.08 -21.48
C ARG A 115 -17.55 -2.22 -22.03
N LEU A 116 -16.67 -2.76 -21.22
CA LEU A 116 -15.81 -3.88 -21.59
C LEU A 116 -16.47 -5.21 -21.25
N GLN A 117 -16.11 -6.26 -21.97
CA GLN A 117 -16.46 -7.62 -21.56
C GLN A 117 -15.89 -7.89 -20.15
N PRO A 118 -16.61 -8.58 -19.26
CA PRO A 118 -16.21 -8.76 -17.85
C PRO A 118 -14.81 -9.35 -17.69
N GLU A 119 -14.42 -10.28 -18.53
CA GLU A 119 -13.11 -10.92 -18.52
C GLU A 119 -12.00 -9.94 -18.90
N LEU A 120 -12.25 -9.10 -19.91
CA LEU A 120 -11.32 -8.06 -20.34
C LEU A 120 -11.22 -6.96 -19.28
N ALA A 121 -12.33 -6.53 -18.72
CA ALA A 121 -12.38 -5.56 -17.62
C ALA A 121 -11.54 -6.03 -16.43
N ALA A 122 -11.72 -7.27 -16.01
CA ALA A 122 -10.97 -7.92 -14.93
C ALA A 122 -9.46 -7.98 -15.24
N ALA A 123 -9.11 -8.42 -16.45
CA ALA A 123 -7.72 -8.53 -16.90
C ALA A 123 -7.01 -7.18 -16.94
N LEU A 124 -7.67 -6.15 -17.48
CA LEU A 124 -7.13 -4.80 -17.53
C LEU A 124 -6.99 -4.20 -16.14
N PHE A 125 -8.01 -4.34 -15.29
CA PHE A 125 -7.93 -3.85 -13.91
C PHE A 125 -6.78 -4.49 -13.14
N TRP A 126 -6.64 -5.82 -13.21
CA TRP A 126 -5.56 -6.54 -12.54
C TRP A 126 -4.19 -6.21 -13.11
N GLY A 127 -4.07 -6.12 -14.45
CA GLY A 127 -2.84 -5.77 -15.15
C GLY A 127 -2.36 -4.36 -14.81
N ILE A 128 -3.25 -3.36 -14.88
CA ILE A 128 -2.96 -1.96 -14.53
C ILE A 128 -2.55 -1.87 -13.04
N SER A 129 -3.30 -2.53 -12.16
CA SER A 129 -3.00 -2.57 -10.73
C SER A 129 -1.61 -3.13 -10.44
N SER A 130 -1.25 -4.23 -11.13
CA SER A 130 0.06 -4.87 -11.02
C SER A 130 1.19 -4.02 -11.61
N ALA A 131 0.95 -3.36 -12.76
CA ALA A 131 1.92 -2.45 -13.35
C ALA A 131 2.23 -1.25 -12.44
N LEU A 132 1.20 -0.61 -11.90
CA LEU A 132 1.35 0.52 -10.98
C LEU A 132 2.07 0.09 -9.69
N LEU A 133 1.72 -1.08 -9.15
CA LEU A 133 2.40 -1.63 -7.99
C LEU A 133 3.88 -1.91 -8.30
N ALA A 134 4.19 -2.56 -9.41
CA ALA A 134 5.56 -2.85 -9.83
C ALA A 134 6.38 -1.56 -10.00
N PHE A 135 5.80 -0.52 -10.61
CA PHE A 135 6.45 0.77 -10.78
C PHE A 135 6.72 1.48 -9.43
N GLY A 136 5.80 1.36 -8.47
CA GLY A 136 6.00 1.83 -7.10
C GLY A 136 7.11 1.06 -6.37
N LEU A 137 7.11 -0.26 -6.47
CA LEU A 137 8.08 -1.13 -5.80
C LEU A 137 9.51 -0.96 -6.33
N THR A 138 9.66 -0.58 -7.61
CA THR A 138 10.98 -0.40 -8.25
C THR A 138 11.63 0.96 -7.99
N GLN A 139 11.03 1.84 -7.16
CA GLN A 139 11.61 3.14 -6.83
C GLN A 139 13.02 3.06 -6.24
N ASN A 140 13.30 2.02 -5.44
CA ASN A 140 14.57 1.80 -4.74
C ASN A 140 15.20 0.45 -5.13
N GLY A 141 15.12 0.08 -6.41
CA GLY A 141 15.66 -1.18 -6.95
C GLY A 141 14.60 -2.27 -7.10
N TYR A 142 15.01 -3.38 -7.72
CA TYR A 142 14.09 -4.43 -8.18
C TYR A 142 13.80 -5.53 -7.15
N THR A 143 14.52 -5.56 -6.04
CA THR A 143 14.38 -6.63 -5.02
C THR A 143 12.96 -6.77 -4.49
N LYS A 144 12.24 -5.64 -4.38
CA LYS A 144 10.85 -5.65 -3.90
C LYS A 144 9.86 -6.31 -4.85
N LEU A 145 10.23 -6.56 -6.11
CA LEU A 145 9.39 -7.32 -7.03
C LEU A 145 9.16 -8.77 -6.59
N LEU A 146 10.02 -9.32 -5.71
CA LEU A 146 9.79 -10.62 -5.08
C LEU A 146 8.47 -10.70 -4.31
N ILE A 147 7.85 -9.57 -3.99
CA ILE A 147 6.54 -9.49 -3.34
C ILE A 147 5.44 -10.11 -4.21
N PHE A 148 5.57 -10.05 -5.54
CA PHE A 148 4.63 -10.71 -6.46
C PHE A 148 4.61 -12.23 -6.33
N LEU A 149 5.60 -12.83 -5.66
CA LEU A 149 5.61 -14.25 -5.34
C LEU A 149 4.83 -14.59 -4.06
N ALA A 150 4.32 -13.61 -3.31
CA ALA A 150 3.57 -13.85 -2.09
C ALA A 150 2.21 -14.49 -2.38
N TYR A 151 1.83 -15.49 -1.58
CA TYR A 151 0.56 -16.20 -1.76
C TYR A 151 -0.67 -15.27 -1.81
N PRO A 152 -0.80 -14.20 -1.00
CA PRO A 152 -1.95 -13.30 -1.10
C PRO A 152 -2.13 -12.64 -2.47
N TYR A 153 -1.05 -12.39 -3.23
CA TYR A 153 -1.16 -11.89 -4.59
C TYR A 153 -1.82 -12.94 -5.51
N TRP A 154 -1.39 -14.19 -5.42
CA TRP A 154 -1.94 -15.29 -6.21
C TRP A 154 -3.36 -15.68 -5.80
N ALA A 155 -3.67 -15.63 -4.51
CA ALA A 155 -5.04 -15.78 -4.03
C ALA A 155 -5.95 -14.64 -4.52
N GLY A 156 -5.40 -13.43 -4.61
CA GLY A 156 -6.13 -12.24 -5.05
C GLY A 156 -6.50 -12.24 -6.52
N ILE A 157 -5.67 -12.81 -7.41
CA ILE A 157 -5.96 -12.87 -8.85
C ILE A 157 -7.18 -13.76 -9.15
N LEU A 158 -7.43 -14.79 -8.34
CA LEU A 158 -8.55 -15.70 -8.54
C LEU A 158 -9.91 -15.03 -8.40
N THR A 159 -9.98 -13.91 -7.68
CA THR A 159 -11.21 -13.14 -7.42
C THR A 159 -11.09 -11.69 -7.87
N VAL A 160 -9.98 -11.32 -8.49
CA VAL A 160 -9.64 -9.96 -8.98
C VAL A 160 -9.79 -8.91 -7.89
N GLN A 161 -8.88 -9.02 -6.90
CA GLN A 161 -8.90 -8.20 -5.69
C GLN A 161 -8.40 -6.76 -5.90
N TRP A 162 -8.89 -5.87 -5.05
CA TRP A 162 -8.45 -4.48 -4.97
C TRP A 162 -7.09 -4.29 -4.31
N SER A 163 -6.57 -5.30 -3.61
CA SER A 163 -5.36 -5.19 -2.81
C SER A 163 -4.11 -4.72 -3.58
N PRO A 164 -3.82 -5.09 -4.85
CA PRO A 164 -2.66 -4.58 -5.56
C PRO A 164 -2.74 -3.07 -5.85
N ILE A 165 -3.91 -2.55 -6.28
CA ILE A 165 -4.05 -1.12 -6.56
C ILE A 165 -4.07 -0.28 -5.28
N ILE A 166 -4.67 -0.79 -4.20
CA ILE A 166 -4.61 -0.17 -2.89
C ILE A 166 -3.17 -0.16 -2.38
N PHE A 167 -2.41 -1.24 -2.55
CA PHE A 167 -0.99 -1.27 -2.22
C PHE A 167 -0.19 -0.24 -3.03
N ALA A 168 -0.46 -0.11 -4.33
CA ALA A 168 0.17 0.90 -5.19
C ALA A 168 -0.07 2.33 -4.68
N SER A 169 -1.22 2.61 -4.06
CA SER A 169 -1.53 3.93 -3.50
C SER A 169 -0.56 4.37 -2.40
N ALA A 170 0.15 3.43 -1.76
CA ALA A 170 1.20 3.75 -0.80
C ALA A 170 2.41 4.48 -1.43
N PHE A 171 2.58 4.38 -2.75
CA PHE A 171 3.68 5.01 -3.50
C PHE A 171 3.22 6.25 -4.28
N PHE A 172 1.93 6.36 -4.58
CA PHE A 172 1.36 7.42 -5.42
C PHE A 172 0.25 8.16 -4.67
N PRO A 173 0.50 9.37 -4.16
CA PRO A 173 -0.49 10.13 -3.40
C PRO A 173 -1.82 10.34 -4.13
N LEU A 174 -1.80 10.47 -5.46
CA LEU A 174 -3.01 10.65 -6.28
C LEU A 174 -3.89 9.39 -6.35
N LEU A 175 -3.34 8.21 -6.05
CA LEU A 175 -4.09 6.95 -5.98
C LEU A 175 -4.68 6.68 -4.59
N LEU A 176 -4.41 7.53 -3.59
CA LEU A 176 -4.92 7.34 -2.23
C LEU A 176 -6.46 7.22 -2.17
N PRO A 177 -7.25 7.92 -2.99
CA PRO A 177 -8.71 7.74 -3.03
C PRO A 177 -9.16 6.31 -3.30
N LEU A 178 -8.35 5.48 -3.99
CA LEU A 178 -8.66 4.07 -4.23
C LEU A 178 -8.75 3.24 -2.94
N THR A 179 -8.19 3.73 -1.83
CA THR A 179 -8.36 3.11 -0.51
C THR A 179 -9.82 3.10 -0.05
N MET A 180 -10.65 4.01 -0.58
CA MET A 180 -12.08 4.09 -0.26
C MET A 180 -12.90 3.00 -0.97
N ALA A 181 -12.37 2.36 -2.02
CA ALA A 181 -13.06 1.27 -2.71
C ALA A 181 -13.19 0.01 -1.84
N LYS A 182 -12.22 -0.25 -0.96
CA LYS A 182 -12.24 -1.38 -0.02
C LYS A 182 -11.64 -0.92 1.33
N PRO A 183 -12.45 -0.24 2.17
CA PRO A 183 -11.95 0.46 3.35
C PRO A 183 -11.20 -0.42 4.34
N GLN A 184 -11.59 -1.68 4.52
CA GLN A 184 -10.92 -2.60 5.44
C GLN A 184 -9.46 -2.91 5.02
N VAL A 185 -9.14 -2.85 3.74
CA VAL A 185 -7.77 -2.99 3.20
C VAL A 185 -7.10 -1.63 3.06
N GLY A 186 -7.90 -0.62 2.73
CA GLY A 186 -7.43 0.74 2.42
C GLY A 186 -7.08 1.58 3.65
N LEU A 187 -7.85 1.47 4.74
CA LEU A 187 -7.67 2.32 5.92
C LEU A 187 -6.26 2.23 6.53
N PRO A 188 -5.62 1.04 6.65
CA PRO A 188 -4.23 0.96 7.12
C PRO A 188 -3.24 1.73 6.23
N ILE A 189 -3.43 1.69 4.90
CA ILE A 189 -2.62 2.48 3.96
C ILE A 189 -2.92 3.97 4.12
N PHE A 190 -4.20 4.35 4.17
CA PHE A 190 -4.63 5.73 4.34
C PHE A 190 -3.98 6.35 5.59
N VAL A 191 -4.10 5.72 6.75
CA VAL A 191 -3.55 6.22 8.02
C VAL A 191 -2.02 6.36 7.97
N THR A 192 -1.32 5.39 7.37
CA THR A 192 0.15 5.35 7.39
C THR A 192 0.81 6.12 6.26
N ARG A 193 0.10 6.42 5.18
CA ARG A 193 0.59 7.07 3.95
C ARG A 193 -0.17 8.34 3.58
N LEU A 194 -0.90 8.91 4.53
CA LEU A 194 -1.67 10.14 4.33
C LEU A 194 -0.78 11.26 3.77
N SER A 195 -1.26 11.92 2.73
CA SER A 195 -0.67 13.09 2.12
C SER A 195 -1.74 14.14 1.85
N ARG A 196 -1.37 15.42 1.81
CA ARG A 196 -2.33 16.51 1.53
C ARG A 196 -3.05 16.29 0.19
N ARG A 197 -2.34 15.91 -0.88
CA ARG A 197 -2.93 15.65 -2.20
C ARG A 197 -3.87 14.44 -2.18
N GLY A 198 -3.46 13.37 -1.52
CA GLY A 198 -4.28 12.18 -1.36
C GLY A 198 -5.55 12.46 -0.54
N LEU A 199 -5.44 13.24 0.54
CA LEU A 199 -6.59 13.65 1.35
C LEU A 199 -7.61 14.44 0.53
N ILE A 200 -7.14 15.44 -0.23
CA ILE A 200 -8.01 16.22 -1.12
C ILE A 200 -8.74 15.30 -2.10
N GLY A 201 -8.03 14.34 -2.70
CA GLY A 201 -8.65 13.36 -3.60
C GLY A 201 -9.70 12.49 -2.90
N CYS A 202 -9.44 12.02 -1.67
CA CYS A 202 -10.42 11.26 -0.89
C CYS A 202 -11.66 12.10 -0.57
N VAL A 203 -11.48 13.35 -0.16
CA VAL A 203 -12.59 14.29 0.10
C VAL A 203 -13.41 14.51 -1.17
N ALA A 204 -12.75 14.73 -2.32
CA ALA A 204 -13.44 14.92 -3.59
C ALA A 204 -14.27 13.69 -3.98
N VAL A 205 -13.69 12.48 -3.90
CA VAL A 205 -14.41 11.22 -4.17
C VAL A 205 -15.56 11.03 -3.18
N GLY A 206 -15.36 11.35 -1.90
CA GLY A 206 -16.41 11.30 -0.88
C GLY A 206 -17.57 12.25 -1.22
N ILE A 207 -17.29 13.50 -1.56
CA ILE A 207 -18.33 14.49 -1.95
C ILE A 207 -19.07 14.03 -3.21
N ILE A 208 -18.37 13.56 -4.24
CA ILE A 208 -18.99 13.06 -5.47
C ILE A 208 -19.90 11.87 -5.15
N SER A 209 -19.44 10.91 -4.35
CA SER A 209 -20.26 9.75 -4.00
C SER A 209 -21.51 10.12 -3.20
N LEU A 210 -21.41 11.09 -2.28
CA LEU A 210 -22.55 11.61 -1.52
C LEU A 210 -23.50 12.44 -2.40
N ALA A 211 -22.98 13.18 -3.39
CA ALA A 211 -23.81 13.91 -4.33
C ALA A 211 -24.66 12.97 -5.23
N ILE A 212 -24.07 11.79 -5.59
CA ILE A 212 -24.78 10.78 -6.38
C ILE A 212 -25.85 10.09 -5.53
N MET A 213 -25.53 9.69 -4.31
CA MET A 213 -26.42 9.00 -3.39
C MET A 213 -26.12 9.39 -1.93
N PRO A 214 -26.82 10.36 -1.35
CA PRO A 214 -26.50 10.89 -0.01
C PRO A 214 -26.59 9.85 1.12
N ASN A 215 -27.47 8.87 1.00
CA ASN A 215 -27.73 7.86 2.02
C ASN A 215 -26.91 6.57 1.83
N TRP A 216 -26.04 6.49 0.81
CA TRP A 216 -25.27 5.27 0.54
C TRP A 216 -24.43 4.77 1.72
N PRO A 217 -23.82 5.62 2.58
CA PRO A 217 -23.00 5.10 3.67
C PRO A 217 -23.83 4.27 4.67
N LEU A 218 -25.05 4.72 4.97
CA LEU A 218 -25.93 4.01 5.90
C LEU A 218 -26.40 2.68 5.29
N ARG A 219 -26.83 2.72 4.01
CA ARG A 219 -27.26 1.52 3.28
C ARG A 219 -26.13 0.50 3.15
N TRP A 220 -24.93 0.97 2.82
CA TRP A 220 -23.74 0.10 2.77
C TRP A 220 -23.43 -0.53 4.14
N LEU A 221 -23.48 0.23 5.23
CA LEU A 221 -23.22 -0.28 6.58
C LEU A 221 -24.27 -1.34 7.00
N GLU A 222 -25.53 -1.19 6.60
CA GLU A 222 -26.56 -2.20 6.83
C GLU A 222 -26.19 -3.52 6.16
N GLN A 223 -25.73 -3.48 4.90
CA GLN A 223 -25.29 -4.67 4.17
C GLN A 223 -23.97 -5.25 4.76
N ALA A 224 -23.03 -4.38 5.10
CA ALA A 224 -21.73 -4.79 5.63
C ALA A 224 -21.80 -5.51 6.98
N ARG A 225 -22.84 -5.25 7.80
CA ARG A 225 -23.06 -5.96 9.07
C ARG A 225 -23.27 -7.45 8.91
N ASN A 226 -23.85 -7.87 7.80
CA ASN A 226 -24.16 -9.27 7.51
C ASN A 226 -22.98 -10.01 6.85
N TYR A 227 -21.83 -9.32 6.70
CA TYR A 227 -20.67 -9.85 6.00
C TYR A 227 -19.79 -10.64 6.96
N GLU A 228 -19.65 -11.93 6.70
CA GLU A 228 -18.76 -12.78 7.51
C GLU A 228 -17.31 -12.40 7.35
N HIS A 229 -16.62 -12.21 8.49
CA HIS A 229 -15.25 -11.75 8.56
C HIS A 229 -14.59 -12.20 9.87
N PHE A 230 -13.29 -11.97 9.97
CA PHE A 230 -12.55 -12.09 11.23
C PHE A 230 -11.70 -10.83 11.46
N PHE A 231 -11.44 -10.52 12.71
CA PHE A 231 -10.48 -9.50 13.12
C PHE A 231 -9.18 -10.19 13.52
N PRO A 232 -8.05 -9.98 12.80
CA PRO A 232 -6.79 -10.64 13.11
C PRO A 232 -6.36 -10.50 14.58
N ILE A 233 -6.61 -9.32 15.18
CA ILE A 233 -6.27 -9.05 16.59
C ILE A 233 -7.04 -9.93 17.59
N LEU A 234 -8.26 -10.37 17.24
CA LEU A 234 -9.14 -11.14 18.11
C LEU A 234 -8.97 -12.66 17.95
N VAL A 235 -8.39 -13.11 16.85
CA VAL A 235 -8.19 -14.54 16.57
C VAL A 235 -6.86 -15.01 17.13
N LEU A 236 -6.87 -15.92 18.09
CA LEU A 236 -5.64 -16.45 18.72
C LEU A 236 -4.67 -17.06 17.68
N PRO A 237 -3.37 -16.67 17.70
CA PRO A 237 -2.66 -15.85 18.70
C PRO A 237 -2.57 -14.34 18.35
N GLY A 238 -3.55 -13.79 17.67
CA GLY A 238 -3.62 -12.40 17.17
C GLY A 238 -3.41 -11.29 18.20
N PRO A 239 -3.81 -11.41 19.49
CA PRO A 239 -3.50 -10.39 20.49
C PRO A 239 -2.02 -10.03 20.60
N LEU A 240 -1.10 -10.95 20.21
CA LEU A 240 0.34 -10.67 20.12
C LEU A 240 0.67 -9.55 19.12
N LEU A 241 -0.20 -9.26 18.17
CA LEU A 241 0.01 -8.18 17.19
C LEU A 241 0.03 -6.80 17.84
N ALA A 242 -0.52 -6.65 19.05
CA ALA A 242 -0.39 -5.43 19.86
C ALA A 242 1.08 -5.12 20.20
N LEU A 243 1.98 -6.11 20.20
CA LEU A 243 3.42 -5.90 20.38
C LEU A 243 4.04 -5.03 19.26
N ALA A 244 3.37 -4.87 18.12
CA ALA A 244 3.79 -3.90 17.09
C ALA A 244 3.87 -2.48 17.68
N LEU A 245 3.02 -2.13 18.65
CA LEU A 245 3.00 -0.83 19.31
C LEU A 245 4.27 -0.54 20.14
N LEU A 246 5.09 -1.53 20.47
CA LEU A 246 6.44 -1.30 20.99
C LEU A 246 7.29 -0.47 20.01
N ARG A 247 6.87 -0.40 18.75
CA ARG A 247 7.47 0.44 17.70
C ARG A 247 6.53 1.55 17.21
N TYR A 248 5.77 2.16 18.08
CA TYR A 248 4.76 3.18 17.75
C TYR A 248 5.29 4.36 16.89
N ARG A 249 6.61 4.60 16.89
CA ARG A 249 7.26 5.60 16.01
C ARG A 249 7.50 5.11 14.56
N ASP A 250 7.32 3.82 14.30
CA ASP A 250 7.49 3.22 12.96
C ASP A 250 6.14 3.13 12.25
N ARG A 251 6.04 3.77 11.09
CA ARG A 251 4.82 3.71 10.25
C ARG A 251 4.41 2.27 9.88
N ASN A 252 5.38 1.36 9.77
CA ASN A 252 5.11 -0.03 9.45
C ASN A 252 4.48 -0.78 10.65
N ALA A 253 4.79 -0.37 11.87
CA ALA A 253 4.14 -0.90 13.07
C ALA A 253 2.66 -0.50 13.11
N TRP A 254 2.36 0.76 12.78
CA TRP A 254 0.99 1.22 12.62
C TRP A 254 0.25 0.51 11.49
N LEU A 255 0.93 0.26 10.36
CA LEU A 255 0.34 -0.51 9.27
C LEU A 255 -0.08 -1.90 9.73
N LEU A 256 0.79 -2.62 10.43
CA LEU A 256 0.49 -3.96 10.96
C LEU A 256 -0.65 -3.90 11.96
N PHE A 257 -0.58 -2.99 12.93
CA PHE A 257 -1.55 -2.87 14.00
C PHE A 257 -2.93 -2.47 13.47
N THR A 258 -3.02 -1.44 12.63
CA THR A 258 -4.29 -1.02 12.04
C THR A 258 -4.88 -2.08 11.13
N SER A 259 -4.05 -2.80 10.36
CA SER A 259 -4.53 -3.95 9.57
C SER A 259 -5.08 -5.07 10.44
N ALA A 260 -4.50 -5.28 11.63
CA ALA A 260 -4.99 -6.29 12.59
C ALA A 260 -6.32 -5.92 13.23
N LEU A 261 -6.65 -4.63 13.29
CA LEU A 261 -7.93 -4.11 13.80
C LEU A 261 -9.04 -4.10 12.74
N MET A 262 -8.70 -4.28 11.44
CA MET A 262 -9.69 -4.25 10.37
C MET A 262 -10.30 -5.64 10.15
N PRO A 263 -11.62 -5.70 9.78
CA PRO A 263 -12.24 -6.95 9.39
C PRO A 263 -11.58 -7.48 8.12
N GLN A 264 -11.14 -8.72 8.15
CA GLN A 264 -10.52 -9.42 7.04
C GLN A 264 -11.37 -10.62 6.67
N ARG A 265 -11.31 -11.04 5.42
CA ARG A 265 -12.05 -12.22 4.98
C ARG A 265 -11.14 -13.35 4.50
N TRP A 266 -10.18 -13.01 3.64
CA TRP A 266 -9.27 -13.98 3.05
C TRP A 266 -7.83 -13.48 3.05
N PHE A 267 -6.90 -14.35 2.76
CA PHE A 267 -5.45 -14.08 2.72
C PHE A 267 -5.07 -12.87 1.86
N PHE A 268 -5.79 -12.62 0.77
CA PHE A 268 -5.51 -11.52 -0.16
C PHE A 268 -5.72 -10.11 0.46
N ASP A 269 -6.54 -9.99 1.50
CA ASP A 269 -6.74 -8.71 2.19
C ASP A 269 -5.48 -8.26 2.93
N SER A 270 -4.60 -9.21 3.30
CA SER A 270 -3.33 -8.94 3.98
C SER A 270 -2.17 -8.55 3.05
N PHE A 271 -2.37 -8.50 1.72
CA PHE A 271 -1.29 -8.27 0.76
C PHE A 271 -0.55 -6.95 0.99
N THR A 272 -1.22 -5.91 1.46
CA THR A 272 -0.62 -4.60 1.78
C THR A 272 0.45 -4.65 2.88
N LEU A 273 0.47 -5.70 3.69
CA LEU A 273 1.49 -5.91 4.73
C LEU A 273 2.90 -6.09 4.17
N TRP A 274 3.05 -6.41 2.87
CA TRP A 274 4.37 -6.49 2.21
C TRP A 274 5.05 -5.13 2.03
N LEU A 275 4.44 -4.02 2.49
CA LEU A 275 5.16 -2.77 2.77
C LEU A 275 6.16 -2.89 3.93
N ILE A 276 5.97 -3.86 4.83
CA ILE A 276 6.77 -4.02 6.05
C ILE A 276 8.17 -4.57 5.74
N PRO A 277 8.35 -5.69 5.00
CA PRO A 277 9.69 -6.20 4.69
C PRO A 277 10.46 -5.25 3.78
N GLN A 278 11.73 -4.96 4.13
CA GLN A 278 12.58 -4.02 3.41
C GLN A 278 13.82 -4.67 2.79
N SER A 279 14.37 -5.68 3.44
CA SER A 279 15.52 -6.42 2.92
C SER A 279 15.09 -7.64 2.10
N ARG A 280 15.96 -8.07 1.17
CA ARG A 280 15.72 -9.29 0.37
C ARG A 280 15.42 -10.50 1.25
N ARG A 281 16.15 -10.67 2.36
CA ARG A 281 15.95 -11.81 3.28
C ARG A 281 14.57 -11.76 3.93
N GLU A 282 14.14 -10.58 4.41
CA GLU A 282 12.82 -10.41 5.02
C GLU A 282 11.70 -10.70 4.03
N ILE A 283 11.84 -10.25 2.77
CA ILE A 283 10.84 -10.50 1.72
C ILE A 283 10.76 -12.02 1.44
N ILE A 284 11.90 -12.68 1.23
CA ILE A 284 11.92 -14.11 0.96
C ILE A 284 11.27 -14.91 2.11
N TRP A 285 11.62 -14.60 3.36
CA TRP A 285 11.03 -15.24 4.53
C TRP A 285 9.52 -15.05 4.60
N THR A 286 9.04 -13.81 4.48
CA THR A 286 7.61 -13.52 4.57
C THR A 286 6.82 -14.12 3.39
N VAL A 287 7.40 -14.14 2.19
CA VAL A 287 6.83 -14.84 1.03
C VAL A 287 6.73 -16.34 1.31
N PHE A 288 7.82 -16.98 1.79
CA PHE A 288 7.83 -18.40 2.12
C PHE A 288 6.74 -18.75 3.14
N PHE A 289 6.65 -18.02 4.25
CA PHE A 289 5.61 -18.26 5.25
C PHE A 289 4.20 -18.06 4.70
N SER A 290 3.98 -17.12 3.78
CA SER A 290 2.66 -16.91 3.19
C SER A 290 2.17 -18.14 2.39
N TRP A 291 3.08 -18.92 1.80
CA TRP A 291 2.72 -20.15 1.09
C TRP A 291 2.23 -21.27 2.01
N ALA A 292 2.58 -21.23 3.29
CA ALA A 292 1.97 -22.14 4.27
C ALA A 292 0.44 -21.95 4.35
N ALA A 293 -0.06 -20.71 4.16
CA ALA A 293 -1.50 -20.45 4.03
C ALA A 293 -2.07 -21.08 2.75
N GLY A 294 -1.34 -21.00 1.62
CA GLY A 294 -1.74 -21.61 0.36
C GLY A 294 -1.81 -23.13 0.46
N ILE A 295 -0.79 -23.74 1.04
CA ILE A 295 -0.73 -25.19 1.27
C ILE A 295 -1.89 -25.60 2.20
N TRP A 296 -2.08 -24.89 3.31
CA TRP A 296 -3.18 -25.17 4.21
C TRP A 296 -4.53 -25.10 3.49
N ARG A 297 -4.77 -24.06 2.67
CA ARG A 297 -6.01 -23.90 1.89
C ARG A 297 -6.21 -25.01 0.88
N TRP A 298 -5.14 -25.55 0.31
CA TRP A 298 -5.20 -26.66 -0.64
C TRP A 298 -5.71 -27.95 0.01
N TYR A 299 -5.25 -28.23 1.23
CA TYR A 299 -5.62 -29.47 1.93
C TYR A 299 -6.86 -29.34 2.83
N HIS A 300 -7.34 -28.13 3.09
CA HIS A 300 -8.44 -27.88 4.00
C HIS A 300 -9.50 -27.00 3.36
N THR A 301 -10.78 -27.41 3.51
CA THR A 301 -11.92 -26.56 3.24
C THR A 301 -12.35 -25.92 4.56
N PRO A 302 -12.10 -24.61 4.77
CA PRO A 302 -12.43 -23.98 6.04
C PRO A 302 -13.96 -23.95 6.23
N THR A 303 -14.39 -24.30 7.43
CA THR A 303 -15.81 -24.29 7.83
C THR A 303 -16.20 -22.98 8.50
N SER A 304 -15.22 -22.13 8.85
CA SER A 304 -15.46 -20.83 9.44
C SER A 304 -14.36 -19.83 9.09
N PHE A 305 -14.72 -18.55 9.08
CA PHE A 305 -13.73 -17.46 8.92
C PHE A 305 -12.73 -17.36 10.06
N THR A 306 -13.06 -17.87 11.25
CA THR A 306 -12.11 -17.95 12.36
C THR A 306 -10.94 -18.89 12.05
N GLN A 307 -11.17 -20.00 11.34
CA GLN A 307 -10.10 -20.91 10.89
C GLN A 307 -9.18 -20.22 9.88
N VAL A 308 -9.77 -19.52 8.89
CA VAL A 308 -9.01 -18.71 7.92
C VAL A 308 -8.20 -17.64 8.66
N GLY A 309 -8.81 -16.96 9.63
CA GLY A 309 -8.17 -15.95 10.46
C GLY A 309 -6.97 -16.50 11.23
N ARG A 310 -7.12 -17.64 11.88
CA ARG A 310 -6.01 -18.28 12.62
C ARG A 310 -4.85 -18.62 11.68
N CYS A 311 -5.15 -19.20 10.52
CA CYS A 311 -4.13 -19.50 9.51
C CYS A 311 -3.44 -18.21 9.03
N THR A 312 -4.21 -17.16 8.71
CA THR A 312 -3.69 -15.85 8.26
C THR A 312 -2.79 -15.21 9.31
N VAL A 313 -3.22 -15.22 10.58
CA VAL A 313 -2.43 -14.67 11.69
C VAL A 313 -1.11 -15.41 11.82
N LEU A 314 -1.13 -16.74 11.84
CA LEU A 314 0.08 -17.55 12.02
C LEU A 314 1.06 -17.42 10.85
N THR A 315 0.57 -17.41 9.62
CA THR A 315 1.41 -17.52 8.42
C THR A 315 1.77 -16.17 7.79
N ILE A 316 1.03 -15.11 8.08
CA ILE A 316 1.26 -13.78 7.48
C ILE A 316 1.53 -12.73 8.56
N TYR A 317 0.60 -12.52 9.49
CA TYR A 317 0.72 -11.44 10.46
C TYR A 317 1.87 -11.63 11.46
N LEU A 318 2.03 -12.81 12.05
CA LEU A 318 3.13 -13.06 12.99
C LEU A 318 4.52 -13.01 12.33
N PRO A 319 4.74 -13.53 11.12
CA PRO A 319 5.99 -13.29 10.39
C PRO A 319 6.29 -11.81 10.18
N MET A 320 5.28 -10.98 9.85
CA MET A 320 5.45 -9.53 9.73
C MET A 320 5.79 -8.86 11.07
N LEU A 321 5.16 -9.29 12.16
CA LEU A 321 5.50 -8.85 13.52
C LEU A 321 6.94 -9.21 13.87
N ALA A 322 7.35 -10.45 13.61
CA ALA A 322 8.72 -10.90 13.85
C ALA A 322 9.74 -10.04 13.09
N VAL A 323 9.51 -9.73 11.82
CA VAL A 323 10.35 -8.81 11.04
C VAL A 323 10.49 -7.45 11.71
N LEU A 324 9.38 -6.88 12.21
CA LEU A 324 9.41 -5.60 12.92
C LEU A 324 10.24 -5.66 14.21
N LEU A 325 10.02 -6.68 15.04
CA LEU A 325 10.70 -6.81 16.34
C LEU A 325 12.19 -7.12 16.19
N LEU A 326 12.58 -7.99 15.24
CA LEU A 326 13.98 -8.33 14.99
C LEU A 326 14.82 -7.13 14.52
N ARG A 327 14.22 -6.20 13.79
CA ARG A 327 14.92 -4.94 13.42
C ARG A 327 15.22 -4.06 14.64
N MET A 328 14.39 -4.11 15.69
CA MET A 328 14.63 -3.38 16.94
C MET A 328 15.91 -3.87 17.61
N ARG A 329 16.07 -5.18 17.70
CA ARG A 329 17.26 -5.80 18.32
C ARG A 329 18.56 -5.41 17.63
N ARG A 330 18.57 -5.37 16.28
CA ARG A 330 19.77 -4.99 15.50
C ARG A 330 20.17 -3.53 15.73
N LYS A 331 19.23 -2.59 15.81
CA LYS A 331 19.54 -1.17 16.08
C LYS A 331 20.14 -0.98 17.46
N ASN A 332 19.65 -1.68 18.47
CA ASN A 332 20.16 -1.58 19.84
C ASN A 332 21.59 -2.14 19.97
N ILE A 333 21.92 -3.23 19.25
CA ILE A 333 23.25 -3.82 19.23
C ILE A 333 24.26 -2.86 18.55
N SER A 334 23.89 -2.21 17.46
CA SER A 334 24.76 -1.27 16.74
C SER A 334 24.91 0.08 17.46
N ALA A 335 24.02 0.41 18.39
CA ALA A 335 24.08 1.62 19.20
C ALA A 335 24.81 1.43 20.55
N SER A 336 25.19 0.21 20.91
CA SER A 336 26.03 -0.04 22.07
C SER A 336 27.42 0.56 21.79
N PRO A 337 27.89 1.57 22.58
CA PRO A 337 29.20 2.13 22.36
C PRO A 337 30.25 1.01 22.52
N ALA A 338 31.16 0.93 21.56
CA ALA A 338 32.36 0.11 21.71
C ALA A 338 33.03 0.54 23.01
N THR A 339 32.82 -0.23 24.05
CA THR A 339 33.44 -0.02 25.34
C THR A 339 34.96 -0.09 25.16
N GLY A 340 35.57 1.10 25.22
CA GLY A 340 36.93 1.30 25.68
C GLY A 340 38.03 0.47 25.03
N CYS A 341 38.69 1.00 23.99
CA CYS A 341 40.13 0.82 23.95
C CYS A 341 40.71 1.56 25.18
N PRO A 342 41.41 0.89 26.10
CA PRO A 342 42.20 1.58 27.08
C PRO A 342 43.28 2.37 26.33
N ALA A 343 43.41 3.67 26.67
CA ALA A 343 44.50 4.51 26.17
C ALA A 343 45.84 3.82 26.51
N PRO A 344 46.78 3.76 25.59
CA PRO A 344 48.12 3.29 25.92
C PRO A 344 48.76 4.27 26.94
N VAL A 345 49.21 3.70 28.04
CA VAL A 345 50.00 4.37 29.09
C VAL A 345 51.38 4.67 28.58
#